data_f33f9efea2fb4940e4f2e06a8a6970d6
#
_entry.id   f33f9efea2fb4940e4f2e06a8a6970d6
#
_cell.length_a   1.000
_cell.length_b   1.000
_cell.length_c   1.000
_cell.angle_alpha   90.00
_cell.angle_beta   90.00
_cell.angle_gamma   90.00
#
_symmetry.space_group_name_H-M   'P 1'
#
loop_
_entity.id
_entity.type
_entity.pdbx_description
1 polymer ?
#
loop_
_entity_poly.entity_id
_entity_poly.type
_entity_poly.pdbx_seq_one_letter_code
_entity_poly.pdbx_strand_id
1 'polypeptide(L)'
;MARMIRAAILGASGYVGGELMRLIAHHPAIEVGVAFGSSNAGQPVAAVHPHLALAYPDVTFAAWDAALLNGCDLILAALPHGETQRLADALIAPGIPFVDLGADFRLENAGEFERWYGEAHARPDLLGKFAYGLPEFFRDEIKSAKLVAAPGCYPTAASLALKPLADVGVIERQGIIVDAASGVSGAGRAANAGTHFCAVDGSFRAYGLTKHRHTAEMEMTTGAEVLFTPHLMAASRGILATCYARARGPCDPVGILREAYANEHFVHVGESPPETKWATGSNAAFLSARYDERTGTVVALAAIDNLGKGAAGQMIQCANLMLGLEEGAGLSNMGVYP
;
A
#
# COMPACT_ATOMS: atom_id res chain seq x y z
N MET A 1 -6.52 -32.59 1.89
CA MET A 1 -6.37 -31.16 1.55
C MET A 1 -5.51 -30.52 2.62
N ALA A 2 -4.59 -29.62 2.26
CA ALA A 2 -3.85 -28.85 3.25
C ALA A 2 -4.83 -27.99 4.06
N ARG A 3 -4.53 -27.75 5.34
CA ARG A 3 -5.33 -26.88 6.20
C ARG A 3 -5.26 -25.44 5.64
N MET A 4 -6.41 -24.76 5.53
CA MET A 4 -6.45 -23.34 5.18
C MET A 4 -5.85 -22.48 6.29
N ILE A 5 -5.13 -21.44 5.91
CA ILE A 5 -4.56 -20.42 6.79
C ILE A 5 -5.68 -19.44 7.14
N ARG A 6 -6.00 -19.32 8.43
CA ARG A 6 -7.09 -18.49 8.91
C ARG A 6 -6.60 -17.06 9.20
N ALA A 7 -7.07 -16.09 8.44
CA ALA A 7 -6.71 -14.69 8.61
C ALA A 7 -7.68 -13.94 9.53
N ALA A 8 -7.12 -13.22 10.51
CA ALA A 8 -7.84 -12.18 11.25
C ALA A 8 -7.69 -10.85 10.50
N ILE A 9 -8.80 -10.19 10.16
CA ILE A 9 -8.80 -8.92 9.43
C ILE A 9 -9.31 -7.82 10.35
N LEU A 10 -8.44 -6.90 10.77
CA LEU A 10 -8.80 -5.72 11.52
C LEU A 10 -9.14 -4.57 10.55
N GLY A 11 -10.20 -3.82 10.85
CA GLY A 11 -10.71 -2.80 9.93
C GLY A 11 -11.44 -3.38 8.72
N ALA A 12 -11.99 -4.60 8.84
CA ALA A 12 -12.64 -5.34 7.77
C ALA A 12 -13.84 -4.61 7.14
N SER A 13 -14.51 -3.71 7.86
CA SER A 13 -15.63 -2.91 7.34
C SER A 13 -15.19 -1.68 6.50
N GLY A 14 -13.89 -1.37 6.44
CA GLY A 14 -13.32 -0.31 5.60
C GLY A 14 -13.14 -0.73 4.14
N TYR A 15 -12.70 0.20 3.27
CA TYR A 15 -12.43 -0.11 1.85
C TYR A 15 -11.30 -1.14 1.69
N VAL A 16 -10.20 -0.96 2.41
CA VAL A 16 -9.07 -1.92 2.36
C VAL A 16 -9.48 -3.28 2.93
N GLY A 17 -10.23 -3.29 4.05
CA GLY A 17 -10.74 -4.54 4.63
C GLY A 17 -11.67 -5.30 3.68
N GLY A 18 -12.58 -4.60 3.00
CA GLY A 18 -13.43 -5.19 1.95
C GLY A 18 -12.61 -5.72 0.78
N GLU A 19 -11.54 -5.03 0.39
CA GLU A 19 -10.64 -5.47 -0.67
C GLU A 19 -9.81 -6.69 -0.25
N LEU A 20 -9.32 -6.75 1.00
CA LEU A 20 -8.68 -7.94 1.56
C LEU A 20 -9.62 -9.14 1.51
N MET A 21 -10.86 -8.97 1.94
CA MET A 21 -11.87 -10.05 1.88
C MET A 21 -12.13 -10.48 0.44
N ARG A 22 -12.19 -9.56 -0.53
CA ARG A 22 -12.35 -9.87 -1.96
C ARG A 22 -11.19 -10.72 -2.49
N LEU A 23 -9.97 -10.36 -2.15
CA LEU A 23 -8.77 -11.11 -2.57
C LEU A 23 -8.71 -12.48 -1.90
N ILE A 24 -8.99 -12.56 -0.61
CA ILE A 24 -8.98 -13.81 0.16
C ILE A 24 -10.07 -14.78 -0.33
N ALA A 25 -11.23 -14.31 -0.79
CA ALA A 25 -12.29 -15.14 -1.34
C ALA A 25 -11.83 -16.04 -2.49
N HIS A 26 -10.79 -15.65 -3.21
CA HIS A 26 -10.20 -16.41 -4.33
C HIS A 26 -8.80 -16.95 -4.01
N HIS A 27 -8.34 -16.81 -2.76
CA HIS A 27 -7.01 -17.24 -2.39
C HIS A 27 -6.94 -18.75 -2.17
N PRO A 28 -5.97 -19.48 -2.78
CA PRO A 28 -5.94 -20.94 -2.72
C PRO A 28 -5.59 -21.50 -1.34
N ALA A 29 -5.00 -20.72 -0.44
CA ALA A 29 -4.48 -21.19 0.84
C ALA A 29 -4.92 -20.36 2.05
N ILE A 30 -5.48 -19.16 1.88
CA ILE A 30 -5.90 -18.28 2.96
C ILE A 30 -7.43 -18.15 2.96
N GLU A 31 -8.05 -18.21 4.13
CA GLU A 31 -9.48 -17.95 4.34
C GLU A 31 -9.69 -16.89 5.44
N VAL A 32 -10.86 -16.27 5.46
CA VAL A 32 -11.24 -15.35 6.54
C VAL A 32 -11.58 -16.15 7.80
N GLY A 33 -10.75 -16.03 8.84
CA GLY A 33 -10.99 -16.61 10.16
C GLY A 33 -11.90 -15.75 11.02
N VAL A 34 -11.61 -14.44 11.08
CA VAL A 34 -12.43 -13.44 11.76
C VAL A 34 -12.31 -12.08 11.08
N ALA A 35 -13.41 -11.36 10.93
CA ALA A 35 -13.47 -10.01 10.38
C ALA A 35 -13.90 -9.01 11.46
N PHE A 36 -13.00 -8.14 11.92
CA PHE A 36 -13.30 -7.13 12.94
C PHE A 36 -13.82 -5.85 12.30
N GLY A 37 -14.99 -5.40 12.70
CA GLY A 37 -15.71 -4.27 12.09
C GLY A 37 -16.12 -3.19 13.07
N SER A 38 -15.28 -2.76 14.00
CA SER A 38 -15.50 -1.59 14.87
C SER A 38 -16.99 -1.17 15.01
N SER A 39 -17.40 -0.06 14.39
CA SER A 39 -18.78 0.45 14.41
C SER A 39 -19.80 -0.43 13.68
N ASN A 40 -19.37 -1.41 12.89
CA ASN A 40 -20.21 -2.35 12.17
C ASN A 40 -20.25 -3.75 12.83
N ALA A 41 -19.73 -3.89 14.05
CA ALA A 41 -19.79 -5.16 14.78
C ALA A 41 -21.25 -5.67 14.91
N GLY A 42 -21.44 -6.98 14.64
CA GLY A 42 -22.75 -7.61 14.61
C GLY A 42 -23.51 -7.47 13.28
N GLN A 43 -23.05 -6.64 12.34
CA GLN A 43 -23.69 -6.54 11.03
C GLN A 43 -23.15 -7.63 10.08
N PRO A 44 -23.98 -8.18 9.18
CA PRO A 44 -23.53 -9.07 8.12
C PRO A 44 -22.53 -8.36 7.18
N VAL A 45 -21.51 -9.09 6.73
CA VAL A 45 -20.55 -8.57 5.72
C VAL A 45 -21.30 -8.09 4.47
N ALA A 46 -22.30 -8.84 4.02
CA ALA A 46 -23.12 -8.50 2.87
C ALA A 46 -23.90 -7.17 3.00
N ALA A 47 -24.21 -6.74 4.21
CA ALA A 47 -24.88 -5.45 4.44
C ALA A 47 -23.93 -4.26 4.25
N VAL A 48 -22.64 -4.44 4.57
CA VAL A 48 -21.62 -3.39 4.48
C VAL A 48 -20.86 -3.46 3.14
N HIS A 49 -20.63 -4.66 2.65
CA HIS A 49 -19.96 -4.99 1.38
C HIS A 49 -20.86 -5.86 0.49
N PRO A 50 -21.90 -5.30 -0.15
CA PRO A 50 -22.88 -6.09 -0.92
C PRO A 50 -22.28 -6.94 -2.04
N HIS A 51 -21.17 -6.48 -2.64
CA HIS A 51 -20.45 -7.21 -3.66
C HIS A 51 -19.75 -8.49 -3.17
N LEU A 52 -19.66 -8.69 -1.85
CA LEU A 52 -19.10 -9.89 -1.22
C LEU A 52 -20.18 -10.87 -0.73
N ALA A 53 -21.46 -10.59 -0.98
CA ALA A 53 -22.57 -11.39 -0.45
C ALA A 53 -22.52 -12.88 -0.85
N LEU A 54 -22.05 -13.18 -2.07
CA LEU A 54 -21.92 -14.56 -2.55
C LEU A 54 -20.73 -15.31 -1.96
N ALA A 55 -19.66 -14.59 -1.61
CA ALA A 55 -18.46 -15.18 -1.01
C ALA A 55 -18.63 -15.38 0.52
N TYR A 56 -19.38 -14.50 1.18
CA TYR A 56 -19.51 -14.45 2.63
C TYR A 56 -20.99 -14.30 3.08
N PRO A 57 -21.89 -15.25 2.70
CA PRO A 57 -23.33 -15.12 2.96
C PRO A 57 -23.67 -15.07 4.45
N ASP A 58 -22.92 -15.81 5.28
CA ASP A 58 -23.20 -15.99 6.70
C ASP A 58 -22.18 -15.33 7.63
N VAL A 59 -21.23 -14.57 7.07
CA VAL A 59 -20.17 -13.91 7.88
C VAL A 59 -20.69 -12.58 8.43
N THR A 60 -20.50 -12.38 9.74
CA THR A 60 -20.78 -11.13 10.44
C THR A 60 -19.48 -10.51 10.97
N PHE A 61 -19.45 -9.18 11.05
CA PHE A 61 -18.32 -8.50 11.66
C PHE A 61 -18.33 -8.72 13.19
N ALA A 62 -17.17 -9.09 13.73
CA ALA A 62 -16.95 -9.20 15.16
C ALA A 62 -16.58 -7.85 15.79
N ALA A 63 -16.96 -7.65 17.05
CA ALA A 63 -16.33 -6.64 17.89
C ALA A 63 -14.88 -7.06 18.20
N TRP A 64 -14.02 -6.08 18.48
CA TRP A 64 -12.65 -6.39 18.86
C TRP A 64 -12.61 -7.19 20.16
N ASP A 65 -12.03 -8.35 20.09
CA ASP A 65 -11.69 -9.20 21.23
C ASP A 65 -10.41 -9.97 20.86
N ALA A 66 -9.33 -9.76 21.63
CA ALA A 66 -8.06 -10.44 21.42
C ALA A 66 -8.17 -11.98 21.50
N ALA A 67 -9.13 -12.50 22.26
CA ALA A 67 -9.35 -13.94 22.35
C ALA A 67 -9.77 -14.57 21.02
N LEU A 68 -10.38 -13.82 20.12
CA LEU A 68 -10.75 -14.28 18.77
C LEU A 68 -9.55 -14.46 17.83
N LEU A 69 -8.37 -13.99 18.20
CA LEU A 69 -7.13 -14.29 17.48
C LEU A 69 -6.69 -15.75 17.71
N ASN A 70 -7.18 -16.40 18.75
CA ASN A 70 -6.91 -17.81 18.98
C ASN A 70 -7.48 -18.65 17.84
N GLY A 71 -6.61 -19.41 17.17
CA GLY A 71 -6.96 -20.19 15.99
C GLY A 71 -6.90 -19.44 14.66
N CYS A 72 -6.37 -18.21 14.65
CA CYS A 72 -5.89 -17.53 13.45
C CYS A 72 -4.40 -17.80 13.24
N ASP A 73 -3.99 -17.82 11.99
CA ASP A 73 -2.63 -18.11 11.56
C ASP A 73 -1.95 -16.88 10.94
N LEU A 74 -2.72 -15.82 10.66
CA LEU A 74 -2.30 -14.57 10.04
C LEU A 74 -3.12 -13.41 10.58
N ILE A 75 -2.50 -12.26 10.80
CA ILE A 75 -3.16 -11.00 11.13
C ILE A 75 -2.93 -9.99 10.00
N LEU A 76 -4.01 -9.40 9.51
CA LEU A 76 -4.00 -8.32 8.52
C LEU A 76 -4.72 -7.10 9.13
N ALA A 77 -4.00 -6.02 9.42
CA ALA A 77 -4.57 -4.83 10.00
C ALA A 77 -4.63 -3.67 8.99
N ALA A 78 -5.81 -3.13 8.79
CA ALA A 78 -6.08 -1.94 7.98
C ALA A 78 -6.83 -0.91 8.85
N LEU A 79 -6.19 -0.53 9.95
CA LEU A 79 -6.73 0.38 10.96
C LEU A 79 -6.37 1.84 10.65
N PRO A 80 -7.13 2.80 11.18
CA PRO A 80 -6.73 4.19 11.19
C PRO A 80 -5.39 4.38 11.90
N HIS A 81 -4.70 5.47 11.53
CA HIS A 81 -3.47 5.89 12.21
C HIS A 81 -3.66 5.99 13.73
N GLY A 82 -2.65 5.53 14.48
CA GLY A 82 -2.63 5.53 15.93
C GLY A 82 -3.32 4.31 16.58
N GLU A 83 -4.16 3.58 15.85
CA GLU A 83 -4.90 2.45 16.43
C GLU A 83 -4.05 1.18 16.56
N THR A 84 -3.18 0.89 15.58
CA THR A 84 -2.33 -0.30 15.63
C THR A 84 -1.35 -0.24 16.78
N GLN A 85 -0.72 0.92 17.05
CA GLN A 85 0.19 1.08 18.18
C GLN A 85 -0.49 0.90 19.55
N ARG A 86 -1.80 1.23 19.66
CA ARG A 86 -2.58 1.02 20.88
C ARG A 86 -2.89 -0.46 21.14
N LEU A 87 -3.06 -1.23 20.07
CA LEU A 87 -3.36 -2.65 20.13
C LEU A 87 -2.12 -3.53 20.02
N ALA A 88 -0.92 -2.96 19.89
CA ALA A 88 0.31 -3.66 19.53
C ALA A 88 0.61 -4.86 20.44
N ASP A 89 0.45 -4.74 21.76
CA ASP A 89 0.71 -5.85 22.68
C ASP A 89 -0.21 -7.04 22.39
N ALA A 90 -1.50 -6.80 22.20
CA ALA A 90 -2.47 -7.85 21.92
C ALA A 90 -2.28 -8.49 20.54
N LEU A 91 -1.80 -7.72 19.55
CA LEU A 91 -1.57 -8.20 18.18
C LEU A 91 -0.25 -8.98 18.05
N ILE A 92 0.78 -8.61 18.81
CA ILE A 92 2.11 -9.22 18.74
C ILE A 92 2.26 -10.42 19.69
N ALA A 93 1.61 -10.38 20.86
CA ALA A 93 1.73 -11.43 21.89
C ALA A 93 1.45 -12.86 21.38
N PRO A 94 0.48 -13.12 20.49
CA PRO A 94 0.24 -14.45 19.95
C PRO A 94 1.37 -15.02 19.09
N GLY A 95 2.33 -14.18 18.64
CA GLY A 95 3.43 -14.58 17.76
C GLY A 95 3.00 -14.98 16.34
N ILE A 96 1.77 -14.62 15.94
CA ILE A 96 1.19 -14.86 14.63
C ILE A 96 1.82 -13.90 13.61
N PRO A 97 2.15 -14.30 12.38
CA PRO A 97 2.53 -13.41 11.31
C PRO A 97 1.55 -12.25 11.15
N PHE A 98 2.06 -11.02 11.12
CA PHE A 98 1.26 -9.82 11.17
C PHE A 98 1.69 -8.82 10.09
N VAL A 99 0.76 -8.42 9.22
CA VAL A 99 0.94 -7.36 8.25
C VAL A 99 0.06 -6.18 8.63
N ASP A 100 0.68 -5.04 8.92
CA ASP A 100 0.00 -3.78 9.24
C ASP A 100 0.04 -2.82 8.05
N LEU A 101 -1.10 -2.30 7.65
CA LEU A 101 -1.21 -1.18 6.70
C LEU A 101 -1.35 0.16 7.43
N GLY A 102 -1.50 0.14 8.75
CA GLY A 102 -1.44 1.35 9.57
C GLY A 102 -0.12 2.09 9.35
N ALA A 103 -0.13 3.40 9.56
CA ALA A 103 1.07 4.20 9.36
C ALA A 103 2.06 4.08 10.54
N ASP A 104 1.67 3.38 11.59
CA ASP A 104 2.28 3.45 12.91
C ASP A 104 3.72 2.87 12.95
N PHE A 105 3.99 1.83 12.18
CA PHE A 105 5.28 1.11 12.24
C PHE A 105 6.10 1.17 10.95
N ARG A 106 5.78 2.10 10.04
CA ARG A 106 6.50 2.25 8.77
C ARG A 106 7.84 2.93 8.90
N LEU A 107 7.97 3.89 9.83
CA LEU A 107 9.20 4.63 10.09
C LEU A 107 9.97 3.97 11.23
N GLU A 108 11.29 3.95 11.13
CA GLU A 108 12.17 3.33 12.12
C GLU A 108 12.55 4.27 13.25
N ASN A 109 12.46 5.59 13.02
CA ASN A 109 12.93 6.61 13.94
C ASN A 109 11.78 7.38 14.60
N ALA A 110 11.78 7.42 15.94
CA ALA A 110 10.74 8.11 16.71
C ALA A 110 10.70 9.63 16.46
N GLY A 111 11.85 10.26 16.24
CA GLY A 111 11.93 11.70 15.94
C GLY A 111 11.35 12.04 14.56
N GLU A 112 11.61 11.20 13.55
CA GLU A 112 10.99 11.34 12.23
C GLU A 112 9.48 11.07 12.29
N PHE A 113 9.06 10.08 13.09
CA PHE A 113 7.63 9.85 13.32
C PHE A 113 6.98 11.11 13.91
N GLU A 114 7.50 11.65 15.01
CA GLU A 114 6.97 12.86 15.65
C GLU A 114 6.95 14.07 14.70
N ARG A 115 8.03 14.25 13.93
CA ARG A 115 8.12 15.33 12.92
C ARG A 115 6.99 15.28 11.89
N TRP A 116 6.67 14.09 11.38
CA TRP A 116 5.71 13.94 10.28
C TRP A 116 4.27 13.70 10.74
N TYR A 117 4.09 13.13 11.94
CA TYR A 117 2.76 12.81 12.49
C TYR A 117 2.28 13.84 13.50
N GLY A 118 3.19 14.67 14.03
CA GLY A 118 2.85 15.75 14.97
C GLY A 118 2.57 15.26 16.39
N GLU A 119 2.86 13.99 16.70
CA GLU A 119 2.67 13.37 18.01
C GLU A 119 3.76 12.33 18.28
N ALA A 120 4.09 12.12 19.55
CA ALA A 120 5.04 11.10 19.95
C ALA A 120 4.45 9.70 19.72
N HIS A 121 5.28 8.76 19.25
CA HIS A 121 4.86 7.37 19.05
C HIS A 121 4.57 6.69 20.40
N ALA A 122 3.40 6.04 20.55
CA ALA A 122 3.02 5.38 21.80
C ALA A 122 3.87 4.13 22.12
N ARG A 123 4.50 3.53 21.11
CA ARG A 123 5.33 2.33 21.24
C ARG A 123 6.66 2.49 20.49
N PRO A 124 7.51 3.45 20.89
CA PRO A 124 8.80 3.68 20.23
C PRO A 124 9.75 2.47 20.33
N ASP A 125 9.54 1.58 21.28
CA ASP A 125 10.27 0.33 21.46
C ASP A 125 10.01 -0.69 20.33
N LEU A 126 8.96 -0.52 19.54
CA LEU A 126 8.60 -1.37 18.40
C LEU A 126 9.03 -0.80 17.04
N LEU A 127 9.45 0.46 16.97
CA LEU A 127 9.97 1.04 15.74
C LEU A 127 11.23 0.29 15.28
N GLY A 128 11.35 0.06 13.98
CA GLY A 128 12.43 -0.74 13.40
C GLY A 128 12.32 -2.27 13.60
N LYS A 129 11.23 -2.76 14.23
CA LYS A 129 10.99 -4.21 14.37
C LYS A 129 10.09 -4.77 13.26
N PHE A 130 9.45 -3.91 12.49
CA PHE A 130 8.65 -4.29 11.35
C PHE A 130 9.49 -4.19 10.08
N ALA A 131 9.53 -5.24 9.27
CA ALA A 131 10.08 -5.14 7.93
C ALA A 131 9.20 -4.23 7.07
N TYR A 132 9.80 -3.39 6.24
CA TYR A 132 9.05 -2.52 5.33
C TYR A 132 8.48 -3.33 4.17
N GLY A 133 7.16 -3.36 4.05
CA GLY A 133 6.41 -4.29 3.21
C GLY A 133 6.35 -3.90 1.74
N LEU A 134 7.47 -3.63 1.09
CA LEU A 134 7.61 -3.40 -0.36
C LEU A 134 8.48 -4.51 -0.97
N PRO A 135 7.87 -5.63 -1.42
CA PRO A 135 8.57 -6.85 -1.83
C PRO A 135 9.65 -6.64 -2.90
N GLU A 136 9.45 -5.72 -3.81
CA GLU A 136 10.38 -5.43 -4.90
C GLU A 136 11.76 -4.96 -4.39
N PHE A 137 11.85 -4.49 -3.14
CA PHE A 137 13.10 -4.00 -2.55
C PHE A 137 13.51 -4.74 -1.28
N PHE A 138 12.54 -5.33 -0.55
CA PHE A 138 12.76 -5.89 0.80
C PHE A 138 12.26 -7.34 0.92
N ARG A 139 12.28 -8.10 -0.18
CA ARG A 139 11.71 -9.47 -0.24
C ARG A 139 12.29 -10.41 0.80
N ASP A 140 13.61 -10.41 0.98
CA ASP A 140 14.25 -11.36 1.88
C ASP A 140 14.03 -11.01 3.36
N GLU A 141 13.95 -9.71 3.68
CA GLU A 141 13.56 -9.23 5.00
C GLU A 141 12.11 -9.64 5.30
N ILE A 142 11.18 -9.46 4.34
CA ILE A 142 9.77 -9.82 4.50
C ILE A 142 9.62 -11.34 4.71
N LYS A 143 10.34 -12.17 3.94
CA LYS A 143 10.31 -13.64 4.10
C LYS A 143 10.72 -14.10 5.50
N SER A 144 11.67 -13.41 6.12
CA SER A 144 12.19 -13.75 7.44
C SER A 144 11.43 -13.07 8.59
N ALA A 145 10.61 -12.07 8.29
CA ALA A 145 9.91 -11.29 9.29
C ALA A 145 8.63 -11.98 9.79
N LYS A 146 8.29 -11.72 11.06
CA LYS A 146 6.95 -11.97 11.61
C LYS A 146 6.07 -10.74 11.65
N LEU A 147 6.66 -9.55 11.55
CA LEU A 147 5.99 -8.26 11.61
C LEU A 147 6.36 -7.48 10.35
N VAL A 148 5.37 -7.06 9.57
CA VAL A 148 5.55 -6.31 8.33
C VAL A 148 4.66 -5.06 8.36
N ALA A 149 5.24 -3.90 8.07
CA ALA A 149 4.54 -2.65 7.86
C ALA A 149 4.41 -2.38 6.35
N ALA A 150 3.22 -2.58 5.80
CA ALA A 150 2.96 -2.32 4.40
C ALA A 150 2.98 -0.79 4.12
N PRO A 151 3.61 -0.35 3.02
CA PRO A 151 3.77 1.06 2.69
C PRO A 151 2.44 1.77 2.40
N GLY A 152 2.49 3.10 2.42
CA GLY A 152 1.41 3.92 1.87
C GLY A 152 1.33 3.79 0.34
N CYS A 153 0.13 4.03 -0.22
CA CYS A 153 -0.10 3.85 -1.65
C CYS A 153 0.74 4.80 -2.53
N TYR A 154 0.93 6.06 -2.13
CA TYR A 154 1.81 6.98 -2.85
C TYR A 154 3.30 6.60 -2.73
N PRO A 155 3.84 6.24 -1.54
CA PRO A 155 5.20 5.73 -1.42
C PRO A 155 5.45 4.50 -2.28
N THR A 156 4.49 3.58 -2.37
CA THR A 156 4.59 2.41 -3.27
C THR A 156 4.82 2.86 -4.71
N ALA A 157 3.96 3.74 -5.25
CA ALA A 157 4.09 4.20 -6.64
C ALA A 157 5.38 4.99 -6.88
N ALA A 158 5.68 5.97 -6.02
CA ALA A 158 6.84 6.84 -6.19
C ALA A 158 8.17 6.09 -6.00
N SER A 159 8.25 5.19 -5.00
CA SER A 159 9.46 4.41 -4.78
C SER A 159 9.75 3.44 -5.92
N LEU A 160 8.73 2.79 -6.49
CA LEU A 160 8.92 1.96 -7.68
C LEU A 160 9.44 2.76 -8.88
N ALA A 161 9.03 4.02 -9.04
CA ALA A 161 9.51 4.86 -10.13
C ALA A 161 10.93 5.41 -9.90
N LEU A 162 11.32 5.70 -8.66
CA LEU A 162 12.51 6.48 -8.33
C LEU A 162 13.68 5.66 -7.81
N LYS A 163 13.41 4.66 -6.94
CA LYS A 163 14.49 3.97 -6.21
C LYS A 163 15.53 3.33 -7.12
N PRO A 164 15.22 2.59 -8.20
CA PRO A 164 16.23 2.04 -9.07
C PRO A 164 17.12 3.11 -9.72
N LEU A 165 16.54 4.24 -10.10
CA LEU A 165 17.27 5.36 -10.71
C LEU A 165 18.21 6.04 -9.71
N ALA A 166 17.76 6.15 -8.45
CA ALA A 166 18.56 6.72 -7.37
C ALA A 166 19.71 5.77 -6.95
N ASP A 167 19.44 4.45 -6.92
CA ASP A 167 20.41 3.44 -6.49
C ASP A 167 21.57 3.29 -7.47
N VAL A 168 21.30 3.34 -8.79
CA VAL A 168 22.36 3.34 -9.80
C VAL A 168 23.03 4.73 -9.98
N GLY A 169 22.51 5.75 -9.29
CA GLY A 169 23.13 7.07 -9.22
C GLY A 169 22.99 7.93 -10.48
N VAL A 170 21.98 7.69 -11.34
CA VAL A 170 21.75 8.49 -12.56
C VAL A 170 20.95 9.75 -12.31
N ILE A 171 20.32 9.88 -11.15
CA ILE A 171 19.58 11.08 -10.74
C ILE A 171 20.18 11.69 -9.47
N GLU A 172 20.02 13.00 -9.31
CA GLU A 172 20.35 13.69 -8.07
C GLU A 172 19.39 13.27 -6.96
N ARG A 173 19.92 13.18 -5.71
CA ARG A 173 19.15 12.84 -4.53
C ARG A 173 18.50 14.05 -3.84
N GLN A 174 18.63 15.23 -4.40
CA GLN A 174 18.04 16.48 -3.94
C GLN A 174 17.18 17.10 -5.02
N GLY A 175 16.12 17.83 -4.60
CA GLY A 175 15.23 18.51 -5.54
C GLY A 175 14.35 17.58 -6.35
N ILE A 176 14.10 16.35 -5.88
CA ILE A 176 13.13 15.45 -6.50
C ILE A 176 11.73 15.98 -6.21
N ILE A 177 10.91 16.07 -7.26
CA ILE A 177 9.51 16.47 -7.16
C ILE A 177 8.65 15.25 -7.49
N VAL A 178 7.67 14.98 -6.66
CA VAL A 178 6.64 13.95 -6.89
C VAL A 178 5.27 14.60 -6.88
N ASP A 179 4.62 14.65 -8.03
CA ASP A 179 3.22 14.98 -8.16
C ASP A 179 2.43 13.69 -8.37
N ALA A 180 1.49 13.40 -7.49
CA ALA A 180 0.71 12.17 -7.63
C ALA A 180 -0.77 12.40 -7.41
N ALA A 181 -1.59 11.86 -8.31
CA ALA A 181 -3.04 11.91 -8.24
C ALA A 181 -3.61 10.56 -7.79
N SER A 182 -4.54 10.59 -6.82
CA SER A 182 -5.22 9.41 -6.30
C SER A 182 -6.73 9.50 -6.45
N GLY A 183 -7.34 8.37 -6.74
CA GLY A 183 -8.78 8.20 -6.59
C GLY A 183 -9.24 8.38 -5.14
N VAL A 184 -10.51 8.74 -4.97
CA VAL A 184 -11.11 9.15 -3.68
C VAL A 184 -11.12 8.04 -2.63
N SER A 185 -11.12 6.77 -3.03
CA SER A 185 -11.06 5.64 -2.08
C SER A 185 -9.81 5.67 -1.18
N GLY A 186 -8.73 6.37 -1.61
CA GLY A 186 -7.53 6.59 -0.81
C GLY A 186 -7.77 7.41 0.46
N ALA A 187 -8.84 8.21 0.52
CA ALA A 187 -9.26 8.94 1.71
C ALA A 187 -10.05 8.09 2.73
N GLY A 188 -10.29 6.81 2.43
CA GLY A 188 -11.06 5.90 3.29
C GLY A 188 -12.57 6.02 3.09
N ARG A 189 -13.32 5.17 3.82
CA ARG A 189 -14.79 5.06 3.69
C ARG A 189 -15.56 6.12 4.47
N ALA A 190 -14.95 6.68 5.52
CA ALA A 190 -15.63 7.67 6.36
C ALA A 190 -16.01 8.91 5.53
N ALA A 191 -17.30 9.26 5.56
CA ALA A 191 -17.79 10.43 4.86
C ALA A 191 -17.21 11.72 5.49
N ASN A 192 -16.70 12.59 4.64
CA ASN A 192 -16.27 13.93 5.05
C ASN A 192 -16.57 14.93 3.93
N ALA A 193 -16.58 16.22 4.26
CA ALA A 193 -16.92 17.29 3.32
C ALA A 193 -16.05 17.26 2.04
N GLY A 194 -14.81 16.81 2.15
CA GLY A 194 -13.87 16.76 1.01
C GLY A 194 -14.01 15.54 0.10
N THR A 195 -14.71 14.49 0.54
CA THR A 195 -14.94 13.26 -0.24
C THR A 195 -16.39 13.08 -0.68
N HIS A 196 -17.22 14.07 -0.40
CA HIS A 196 -18.60 14.16 -0.83
C HIS A 196 -18.71 14.21 -2.36
N PHE A 197 -19.69 13.56 -2.97
CA PHE A 197 -19.85 13.52 -4.42
C PHE A 197 -19.75 14.93 -5.05
N CYS A 198 -20.55 15.90 -4.55
CA CYS A 198 -20.55 17.27 -5.07
C CYS A 198 -19.22 18.04 -4.87
N ALA A 199 -18.33 17.57 -3.99
CA ALA A 199 -17.01 18.18 -3.80
C ALA A 199 -15.93 17.53 -4.68
N VAL A 200 -16.19 16.32 -5.17
CA VAL A 200 -15.22 15.50 -5.92
C VAL A 200 -15.54 15.50 -7.40
N ASP A 201 -16.83 15.41 -7.76
CA ASP A 201 -17.24 15.33 -9.16
C ASP A 201 -16.79 16.57 -9.94
N GLY A 202 -16.10 16.35 -11.06
CA GLY A 202 -15.51 17.40 -11.88
C GLY A 202 -14.34 18.16 -11.21
N SER A 203 -13.85 17.73 -10.04
CA SER A 203 -12.78 18.39 -9.30
C SER A 203 -11.46 17.63 -9.35
N PHE A 204 -10.37 18.37 -9.52
CA PHE A 204 -9.00 17.90 -9.34
C PHE A 204 -8.26 18.87 -8.43
N ARG A 205 -7.78 18.41 -7.27
CA ARG A 205 -7.22 19.34 -6.27
C ARG A 205 -6.01 18.77 -5.56
N ALA A 206 -5.03 19.63 -5.28
CA ALA A 206 -3.94 19.35 -4.37
C ALA A 206 -4.42 19.41 -2.90
N TYR A 207 -3.78 18.63 -2.03
CA TYR A 207 -4.01 18.65 -0.60
C TYR A 207 -2.72 18.33 0.19
N GLY A 208 -2.70 18.58 1.49
CA GLY A 208 -1.60 18.19 2.35
C GLY A 208 -0.22 18.72 1.94
N LEU A 209 -0.17 19.90 1.29
CA LEU A 209 1.06 20.50 0.78
C LEU A 209 2.14 20.60 1.85
N THR A 210 3.34 20.10 1.55
CA THR A 210 4.54 20.10 2.40
C THR A 210 4.38 19.40 3.76
N LYS A 211 3.24 18.75 4.03
CA LYS A 211 2.92 18.12 5.32
C LYS A 211 2.41 16.68 5.19
N HIS A 212 2.36 16.13 3.99
CA HIS A 212 1.85 14.79 3.80
C HIS A 212 2.82 13.74 4.33
N ARG A 213 2.35 12.89 5.24
CA ARG A 213 3.14 11.87 5.97
C ARG A 213 3.88 10.89 5.07
N HIS A 214 3.34 10.61 3.89
CA HIS A 214 3.97 9.72 2.91
C HIS A 214 5.31 10.25 2.36
N THR A 215 5.64 11.53 2.56
CA THR A 215 6.96 12.09 2.18
C THR A 215 8.08 11.34 2.89
N ALA A 216 7.93 11.13 4.20
CA ALA A 216 8.94 10.41 5.00
C ALA A 216 9.24 9.00 4.47
N GLU A 217 8.20 8.26 4.03
CA GLU A 217 8.37 6.92 3.48
C GLU A 217 9.11 6.96 2.12
N MET A 218 8.79 7.93 1.26
CA MET A 218 9.48 8.11 -0.03
C MET A 218 10.96 8.43 0.19
N GLU A 219 11.26 9.35 1.11
CA GLU A 219 12.64 9.72 1.46
C GLU A 219 13.41 8.55 2.06
N MET A 220 12.81 7.82 3.00
CA MET A 220 13.39 6.62 3.60
C MET A 220 13.71 5.56 2.54
N THR A 221 12.77 5.28 1.62
CA THR A 221 12.93 4.22 0.63
C THR A 221 13.92 4.59 -0.47
N THR A 222 13.91 5.84 -0.95
CA THR A 222 14.75 6.29 -2.07
C THR A 222 16.12 6.80 -1.60
N GLY A 223 16.26 7.14 -0.32
CA GLY A 223 17.43 7.83 0.22
C GLY A 223 17.63 9.23 -0.37
N ALA A 224 16.55 9.90 -0.77
CA ALA A 224 16.57 11.18 -1.46
C ALA A 224 15.58 12.17 -0.83
N GLU A 225 15.84 13.46 -0.96
CA GLU A 225 14.93 14.52 -0.53
C GLU A 225 13.81 14.70 -1.56
N VAL A 226 12.55 14.67 -1.11
CA VAL A 226 11.37 14.68 -1.97
C VAL A 226 10.40 15.82 -1.61
N LEU A 227 10.12 16.69 -2.58
CA LEU A 227 8.97 17.59 -2.52
C LEU A 227 7.74 16.86 -3.07
N PHE A 228 6.80 16.50 -2.19
CA PHE A 228 5.61 15.75 -2.55
C PHE A 228 4.35 16.61 -2.59
N THR A 229 3.62 16.54 -3.71
CA THR A 229 2.30 17.17 -3.89
C THR A 229 1.26 16.12 -4.23
N PRO A 230 0.46 15.66 -3.26
CA PRO A 230 -0.66 14.75 -3.54
C PRO A 230 -1.84 15.52 -4.10
N HIS A 231 -2.55 14.87 -5.04
CA HIS A 231 -3.80 15.36 -5.59
C HIS A 231 -4.91 14.31 -5.41
N LEU A 232 -6.13 14.78 -5.23
CA LEU A 232 -7.33 13.96 -5.28
C LEU A 232 -8.04 14.21 -6.61
N MET A 233 -8.36 13.12 -7.32
CA MET A 233 -9.07 13.17 -8.61
C MET A 233 -10.46 12.53 -8.51
N ALA A 234 -11.38 12.96 -9.39
CA ALA A 234 -12.72 12.42 -9.52
C ALA A 234 -12.71 11.00 -10.14
N ALA A 235 -12.10 10.05 -9.42
CA ALA A 235 -12.06 8.63 -9.77
C ALA A 235 -12.20 7.81 -8.49
N SER A 236 -12.78 6.61 -8.58
CA SER A 236 -12.91 5.73 -7.41
C SER A 236 -11.56 5.17 -6.99
N ARG A 237 -10.75 4.70 -7.94
CA ARG A 237 -9.47 4.01 -7.74
C ARG A 237 -8.38 4.54 -8.65
N GLY A 238 -7.16 4.18 -8.36
CA GLY A 238 -5.97 4.44 -9.14
C GLY A 238 -5.09 5.52 -8.56
N ILE A 239 -3.78 5.35 -8.72
CA ILE A 239 -2.76 6.37 -8.49
C ILE A 239 -1.94 6.50 -9.76
N LEU A 240 -1.67 7.74 -10.17
CA LEU A 240 -0.61 8.08 -11.09
C LEU A 240 0.39 8.97 -10.36
N ALA A 241 1.61 8.50 -10.19
CA ALA A 241 2.73 9.29 -9.70
C ALA A 241 3.58 9.75 -10.87
N THR A 242 3.85 11.06 -10.94
CA THR A 242 4.79 11.68 -11.87
C THR A 242 5.95 12.24 -11.06
N CYS A 243 7.13 11.69 -11.28
CA CYS A 243 8.34 12.00 -10.54
C CYS A 243 9.33 12.73 -11.44
N TYR A 244 9.85 13.86 -10.99
CA TYR A 244 10.85 14.65 -11.70
C TYR A 244 12.13 14.66 -10.89
N ALA A 245 13.25 14.31 -11.52
CA ALA A 245 14.55 14.32 -10.91
C ALA A 245 15.60 14.88 -11.87
N ARG A 246 16.55 15.64 -11.36
CA ARG A 246 17.68 16.10 -12.18
C ARG A 246 18.58 14.91 -12.52
N ALA A 247 18.88 14.73 -13.79
CA ALA A 247 19.83 13.72 -14.22
C ALA A 247 21.28 14.20 -13.95
N ARG A 248 22.16 13.27 -13.62
CA ARG A 248 23.62 13.55 -13.50
C ARG A 248 24.34 13.56 -14.85
N GLY A 249 23.65 13.17 -15.90
CA GLY A 249 24.12 13.13 -17.27
C GLY A 249 23.11 12.42 -18.17
N PRO A 250 23.39 12.27 -19.47
CA PRO A 250 22.56 11.48 -20.36
C PRO A 250 22.39 10.05 -19.85
N CYS A 251 21.15 9.54 -19.84
CA CYS A 251 20.83 8.20 -19.33
C CYS A 251 19.65 7.58 -20.07
N ASP A 252 19.51 6.26 -19.94
CA ASP A 252 18.35 5.49 -20.36
C ASP A 252 17.52 5.06 -19.14
N PRO A 253 16.65 5.90 -18.60
CA PRO A 253 15.93 5.59 -17.37
C PRO A 253 14.93 4.44 -17.54
N VAL A 254 14.34 4.23 -18.72
CA VAL A 254 13.43 3.11 -18.95
C VAL A 254 14.19 1.79 -19.02
N GLY A 255 15.37 1.76 -19.62
CA GLY A 255 16.27 0.59 -19.62
C GLY A 255 16.68 0.19 -18.21
N ILE A 256 17.06 1.16 -17.36
CA ILE A 256 17.41 0.92 -15.95
C ILE A 256 16.21 0.32 -15.19
N LEU A 257 15.00 0.86 -15.36
CA LEU A 257 13.80 0.31 -14.72
C LEU A 257 13.49 -1.12 -15.22
N ARG A 258 13.67 -1.39 -16.52
CA ARG A 258 13.47 -2.75 -17.07
C ARG A 258 14.46 -3.75 -16.48
N GLU A 259 15.70 -3.38 -16.32
CA GLU A 259 16.72 -4.24 -15.72
C GLU A 259 16.39 -4.51 -14.25
N ALA A 260 16.06 -3.46 -13.49
CA ALA A 260 15.72 -3.56 -12.06
C ALA A 260 14.51 -4.46 -11.80
N TYR A 261 13.52 -4.44 -12.69
CA TYR A 261 12.26 -5.18 -12.51
C TYR A 261 12.10 -6.40 -13.44
N ALA A 262 13.18 -6.87 -14.05
CA ALA A 262 13.13 -7.98 -15.01
C ALA A 262 12.51 -9.27 -14.45
N ASN A 263 12.63 -9.49 -13.14
CA ASN A 263 12.12 -10.67 -12.44
C ASN A 263 10.90 -10.37 -11.53
N GLU A 264 10.34 -9.16 -11.59
CA GLU A 264 9.23 -8.76 -10.73
C GLU A 264 7.89 -9.10 -11.36
N HIS A 265 7.15 -9.99 -10.70
CA HIS A 265 5.89 -10.53 -11.22
C HIS A 265 4.80 -9.48 -11.44
N PHE A 266 4.78 -8.43 -10.60
CA PHE A 266 3.75 -7.41 -10.60
C PHE A 266 4.18 -6.06 -11.19
N VAL A 267 5.40 -5.94 -11.70
CA VAL A 267 5.91 -4.68 -12.26
C VAL A 267 6.09 -4.82 -13.77
N HIS A 268 5.41 -3.94 -14.51
CA HIS A 268 5.57 -3.81 -15.95
C HIS A 268 6.19 -2.47 -16.32
N VAL A 269 7.31 -2.50 -17.05
CA VAL A 269 8.01 -1.30 -17.54
C VAL A 269 7.82 -1.17 -19.05
N GLY A 270 7.03 -0.18 -19.45
CA GLY A 270 6.69 0.09 -20.85
C GLY A 270 7.29 1.39 -21.40
N GLU A 271 7.21 1.55 -22.73
CA GLU A 271 7.59 2.79 -23.41
C GLU A 271 6.51 3.87 -23.28
N SER A 272 5.25 3.47 -23.31
CA SER A 272 4.13 4.40 -23.20
C SER A 272 3.90 4.86 -21.77
N PRO A 273 3.54 6.14 -21.55
CA PRO A 273 3.08 6.59 -20.23
C PRO A 273 1.91 5.73 -19.74
N PRO A 274 1.97 5.24 -18.48
CA PRO A 274 0.92 4.39 -17.94
C PRO A 274 -0.33 5.18 -17.56
N GLU A 275 -1.48 4.46 -17.56
CA GLU A 275 -2.76 4.98 -17.12
C GLU A 275 -3.25 4.26 -15.86
N THR A 276 -3.92 4.98 -14.96
CA THR A 276 -4.47 4.40 -13.71
C THR A 276 -5.44 3.26 -13.98
N LYS A 277 -6.16 3.31 -15.08
CA LYS A 277 -7.17 2.31 -15.44
C LYS A 277 -6.57 0.94 -15.75
N TRP A 278 -5.34 0.89 -16.24
CA TRP A 278 -4.67 -0.39 -16.54
C TRP A 278 -4.42 -1.23 -15.27
N ALA A 279 -4.24 -0.56 -14.12
CA ALA A 279 -3.97 -1.23 -12.86
C ALA A 279 -5.23 -1.57 -12.04
N THR A 280 -6.40 -1.05 -12.43
CA THR A 280 -7.63 -1.16 -11.63
C THR A 280 -7.98 -2.60 -11.28
N GLY A 281 -8.15 -2.88 -9.99
CA GLY A 281 -8.54 -4.19 -9.46
C GLY A 281 -7.42 -5.23 -9.41
N SER A 282 -6.19 -4.86 -9.80
CA SER A 282 -5.02 -5.75 -9.83
C SER A 282 -3.94 -5.37 -8.80
N ASN A 283 -2.93 -6.23 -8.67
CA ASN A 283 -1.71 -5.96 -7.93
C ASN A 283 -0.57 -5.46 -8.84
N ALA A 284 -0.88 -5.09 -10.09
CA ALA A 284 0.11 -4.63 -11.05
C ALA A 284 0.54 -3.18 -10.80
N ALA A 285 1.81 -2.90 -11.08
CA ALA A 285 2.38 -1.58 -11.21
C ALA A 285 2.87 -1.39 -12.65
N PHE A 286 2.43 -0.33 -13.32
CA PHE A 286 2.86 0.04 -14.67
C PHE A 286 3.77 1.25 -14.59
N LEU A 287 4.98 1.13 -15.11
CA LEU A 287 6.01 2.14 -15.06
C LEU A 287 6.47 2.57 -16.46
N SER A 288 6.91 3.80 -16.56
CA SER A 288 7.64 4.33 -17.72
C SER A 288 8.57 5.45 -17.26
N ALA A 289 9.60 5.75 -18.03
CA ALA A 289 10.48 6.88 -17.76
C ALA A 289 11.04 7.49 -19.05
N ARG A 290 11.41 8.78 -19.01
CA ARG A 290 12.07 9.51 -20.09
C ARG A 290 13.12 10.44 -19.53
N TYR A 291 14.19 10.58 -20.28
CA TYR A 291 15.18 11.63 -20.08
C TYR A 291 14.92 12.75 -21.07
N ASP A 292 14.68 13.97 -20.59
CA ASP A 292 14.60 15.17 -21.41
C ASP A 292 16.00 15.83 -21.44
N GLU A 293 16.68 15.64 -22.56
CA GLU A 293 18.03 16.18 -22.78
C GLU A 293 18.06 17.70 -22.68
N ARG A 294 17.02 18.39 -23.14
CA ARG A 294 16.93 19.85 -23.14
C ARG A 294 16.95 20.45 -21.73
N THR A 295 16.29 19.79 -20.78
CA THR A 295 16.21 20.26 -19.38
C THR A 295 17.15 19.52 -18.45
N GLY A 296 17.76 18.42 -18.90
CA GLY A 296 18.56 17.54 -18.06
C GLY A 296 17.73 16.85 -16.98
N THR A 297 16.47 16.54 -17.26
CA THR A 297 15.51 16.01 -16.27
C THR A 297 15.04 14.61 -16.66
N VAL A 298 15.03 13.71 -15.69
CA VAL A 298 14.32 12.44 -15.80
C VAL A 298 12.89 12.64 -15.31
N VAL A 299 11.92 12.21 -16.12
CA VAL A 299 10.52 12.09 -15.76
C VAL A 299 10.21 10.62 -15.66
N ALA A 300 9.90 10.13 -14.43
CA ALA A 300 9.51 8.75 -14.18
C ALA A 300 8.06 8.67 -13.74
N LEU A 301 7.35 7.67 -14.22
CA LEU A 301 5.91 7.51 -14.05
C LEU A 301 5.60 6.14 -13.44
N ALA A 302 4.64 6.10 -12.52
CA ALA A 302 4.09 4.86 -12.01
C ALA A 302 2.57 4.95 -11.86
N ALA A 303 1.85 3.96 -12.39
CA ALA A 303 0.41 3.79 -12.19
C ALA A 303 0.13 2.49 -11.43
N ILE A 304 -0.65 2.58 -10.36
CA ILE A 304 -1.08 1.44 -9.54
C ILE A 304 -2.56 1.58 -9.16
N ASP A 305 -3.19 0.50 -8.73
CA ASP A 305 -4.45 0.58 -7.97
C ASP A 305 -4.13 0.89 -6.50
N ASN A 306 -4.65 1.99 -5.97
CA ASN A 306 -4.40 2.41 -4.60
C ASN A 306 -4.97 1.46 -3.52
N LEU A 307 -5.98 0.64 -3.86
CA LEU A 307 -6.52 -0.42 -2.98
C LEU A 307 -5.91 -1.80 -3.27
N GLY A 308 -5.40 -2.02 -4.51
CA GLY A 308 -4.66 -3.22 -4.92
C GLY A 308 -3.20 -3.15 -4.47
N LYS A 309 -2.28 -2.89 -5.42
CA LYS A 309 -0.83 -2.77 -5.16
C LYS A 309 -0.49 -1.69 -4.11
N GLY A 310 -1.32 -0.65 -4.00
CA GLY A 310 -1.14 0.42 -3.01
C GLY A 310 -1.60 0.06 -1.58
N ALA A 311 -2.28 -1.08 -1.36
CA ALA A 311 -2.84 -1.44 -0.05
C ALA A 311 -3.05 -2.96 0.11
N ALA A 312 -4.28 -3.46 -0.10
CA ALA A 312 -4.67 -4.83 0.19
C ALA A 312 -3.87 -5.87 -0.60
N GLY A 313 -3.62 -5.63 -1.88
CA GLY A 313 -2.81 -6.53 -2.71
C GLY A 313 -1.38 -6.64 -2.21
N GLN A 314 -0.78 -5.52 -1.82
CA GLN A 314 0.55 -5.48 -1.18
C GLN A 314 0.59 -6.28 0.12
N MET A 315 -0.46 -6.14 0.96
CA MET A 315 -0.55 -6.90 2.22
C MET A 315 -0.60 -8.41 1.95
N ILE A 316 -1.39 -8.87 0.98
CA ILE A 316 -1.47 -10.30 0.59
C ILE A 316 -0.13 -10.76 0.01
N GLN A 317 0.53 -9.96 -0.84
CA GLN A 317 1.86 -10.28 -1.37
C GLN A 317 2.88 -10.48 -0.26
N CYS A 318 2.93 -9.58 0.73
CA CYS A 318 3.76 -9.72 1.93
C CYS A 318 3.39 -10.96 2.74
N ALA A 319 2.11 -11.20 2.99
CA ALA A 319 1.64 -12.37 3.72
C ALA A 319 2.05 -13.69 3.03
N ASN A 320 1.94 -13.76 1.71
CA ASN A 320 2.40 -14.92 0.93
C ASN A 320 3.89 -15.21 1.16
N LEU A 321 4.72 -14.17 1.10
CA LEU A 321 6.17 -14.29 1.36
C LEU A 321 6.47 -14.75 2.79
N MET A 322 5.82 -14.14 3.79
CA MET A 322 5.98 -14.50 5.21
C MET A 322 5.58 -15.94 5.51
N LEU A 323 4.59 -16.45 4.80
CA LEU A 323 4.03 -17.79 4.98
C LEU A 323 4.68 -18.86 4.07
N GLY A 324 5.65 -18.47 3.23
CA GLY A 324 6.32 -19.37 2.29
C GLY A 324 5.41 -19.87 1.18
N LEU A 325 4.34 -19.13 0.86
CA LEU A 325 3.45 -19.40 -0.26
C LEU A 325 4.04 -18.84 -1.57
N GLU A 326 3.43 -19.21 -2.70
CA GLU A 326 3.73 -18.55 -3.98
C GLU A 326 3.33 -17.07 -3.88
N GLU A 327 4.26 -16.17 -4.24
CA GLU A 327 4.14 -14.72 -3.99
C GLU A 327 2.88 -14.09 -4.61
N GLY A 328 2.49 -14.57 -5.79
CA GLY A 328 1.31 -14.10 -6.52
C GLY A 328 0.00 -14.81 -6.15
N ALA A 329 0.01 -15.78 -5.23
CA ALA A 329 -1.19 -16.53 -4.87
C ALA A 329 -2.34 -15.60 -4.46
N GLY A 330 -3.53 -15.80 -5.06
CA GLY A 330 -4.72 -14.99 -4.81
C GLY A 330 -4.68 -13.57 -5.40
N LEU A 331 -3.62 -13.20 -6.13
CA LEU A 331 -3.43 -11.87 -6.71
C LEU A 331 -3.49 -11.93 -8.24
N SER A 332 -4.04 -10.88 -8.86
CA SER A 332 -4.04 -10.70 -10.32
C SER A 332 -3.03 -9.64 -10.72
N ASN A 333 -2.30 -9.88 -11.80
CA ASN A 333 -1.48 -8.89 -12.49
C ASN A 333 -2.22 -8.23 -13.67
N MET A 334 -3.50 -8.55 -13.87
CA MET A 334 -4.34 -7.99 -14.93
C MET A 334 -5.42 -7.10 -14.32
N GLY A 335 -5.43 -5.84 -14.74
CA GLY A 335 -6.48 -4.90 -14.36
C GLY A 335 -7.78 -5.11 -15.12
N VAL A 336 -8.86 -4.54 -14.58
CA VAL A 336 -10.18 -4.51 -15.25
C VAL A 336 -10.19 -3.30 -16.18
N TYR A 337 -10.20 -3.56 -17.50
CA TYR A 337 -10.18 -2.54 -18.55
C TYR A 337 -11.17 -2.93 -19.66
N PRO A 338 -11.95 -2.01 -20.24
CA PRO A 338 -11.96 -0.55 -20.11
C PRO A 338 -12.58 0.03 -18.86
#